data_e0cab38bc42a8dbbd032d3f1bbffcf76
#
_entry.id   e0cab38bc42a8dbbd032d3f1bbffcf76
#
_cell.length_a   1.000
_cell.length_b   1.000
_cell.length_c   1.000
_cell.angle_alpha   90.00
_cell.angle_beta   90.00
_cell.angle_gamma   90.00
#
_symmetry.space_group_name_H-M   'P 1'
#
loop_
_entity.id
_entity.type
_entity.pdbx_description
1 polymer ?
#
loop_
_entity_poly.entity_id
_entity_poly.type
_entity_poly.pdbx_seq_one_letter_code
_entity_poly.pdbx_strand_id
1 'polypeptide(L)'
;MPYSAIYRDDRGTLSEGLDEAAIGDALSSGRGLLWVHFVSLDDDDAGVLERTFHFHPLAIRDCLDATYQRPKVDDYGDHLFLMLHGIDHEATSNLVVTNEIDLFVGQNYVVTSSLSRQPAVDHLFSVVRERPRAVERTAGHLAHHVIDAVVDEMLPSVDRMAEVADEIEERALEDPQPLVMDAIMRLKRSTLRVHRVVAPQRDILQRLGRGEFPQLNDEVVPYLRDVYDHLVRIEDLVQMLRERADNALTTYLSAVSIRQNETMRVVSIVAAIFLPLTLVTGIYGMNFEKMPELGWSAGYFAVLVGMAIYTVAVLYWFWARRWIDLGRRRVTRALSFAVEPRLVRDATSEALRLREWVLDRARAPIGFRQDSEDEHRHDRHGGSAPRAP
;
A
#
# COMPACT_ATOMS: atom_id res chain seq x y z
N MET A 1 -26.46 8.45 -22.11
CA MET A 1 -25.72 7.30 -22.65
C MET A 1 -24.91 6.72 -21.48
N PRO A 2 -24.93 5.44 -21.24
CA PRO A 2 -24.24 4.81 -20.11
C PRO A 2 -22.71 4.73 -20.29
N TYR A 3 -22.20 4.99 -21.48
CA TYR A 3 -20.78 4.98 -21.80
C TYR A 3 -20.30 6.31 -22.38
N SER A 4 -19.01 6.54 -22.31
CA SER A 4 -18.31 7.64 -22.98
C SER A 4 -17.47 7.08 -24.12
N ALA A 5 -17.60 7.65 -25.32
CA ALA A 5 -16.87 7.19 -26.50
C ALA A 5 -16.14 8.36 -27.17
N ILE A 6 -14.89 8.11 -27.55
CA ILE A 6 -14.04 9.03 -28.28
C ILE A 6 -13.44 8.30 -29.48
N TYR A 7 -13.54 8.90 -30.64
CA TYR A 7 -12.87 8.42 -31.86
C TYR A 7 -11.97 9.50 -32.43
N ARG A 8 -10.74 9.13 -32.69
CA ARG A 8 -9.74 9.99 -33.34
C ARG A 8 -9.42 9.42 -34.72
N ASP A 9 -9.69 10.17 -35.75
CA ASP A 9 -9.39 9.80 -37.15
C ASP A 9 -7.90 9.90 -37.49
N ASP A 10 -7.50 9.44 -38.67
CA ASP A 10 -6.11 9.51 -39.16
C ASP A 10 -5.58 10.95 -39.29
N ARG A 11 -6.45 11.95 -39.37
CA ARG A 11 -6.09 13.36 -39.46
C ARG A 11 -5.90 13.99 -38.09
N GLY A 12 -6.25 13.24 -37.01
CA GLY A 12 -6.18 13.70 -35.63
C GLY A 12 -7.39 14.46 -35.18
N THR A 13 -8.52 14.42 -35.94
CA THR A 13 -9.79 15.02 -35.53
C THR A 13 -10.45 14.10 -34.52
N LEU A 14 -10.94 14.70 -33.42
CA LEU A 14 -11.64 13.99 -32.37
C LEU A 14 -13.15 14.13 -32.56
N SER A 15 -13.86 13.00 -32.47
CA SER A 15 -15.34 12.91 -32.39
C SER A 15 -15.70 12.33 -31.02
N GLU A 16 -16.69 12.94 -30.37
CA GLU A 16 -17.16 12.52 -29.02
C GLU A 16 -18.64 12.15 -29.09
N GLY A 17 -19.11 11.40 -28.08
CA GLY A 17 -20.52 11.08 -27.93
C GLY A 17 -21.08 10.20 -29.06
N LEU A 18 -20.26 9.27 -29.54
CA LEU A 18 -20.65 8.33 -30.60
C LEU A 18 -21.78 7.43 -30.09
N ASP A 19 -22.77 7.22 -30.95
CA ASP A 19 -23.78 6.19 -30.76
C ASP A 19 -23.27 4.82 -31.24
N GLU A 20 -24.05 3.76 -30.99
CA GLU A 20 -23.64 2.38 -31.34
C GLU A 20 -23.37 2.22 -32.85
N ALA A 21 -24.12 2.93 -33.73
CA ALA A 21 -23.91 2.90 -35.17
C ALA A 21 -22.57 3.55 -35.57
N ALA A 22 -22.25 4.72 -34.99
CA ALA A 22 -21.00 5.43 -35.24
C ALA A 22 -19.79 4.66 -34.69
N ILE A 23 -19.95 3.94 -33.59
CA ILE A 23 -18.94 3.02 -33.06
C ILE A 23 -18.71 1.87 -34.08
N GLY A 24 -19.77 1.25 -34.59
CA GLY A 24 -19.67 0.20 -35.61
C GLY A 24 -18.97 0.67 -36.88
N ASP A 25 -19.25 1.89 -37.34
CA ASP A 25 -18.59 2.51 -38.49
C ASP A 25 -17.09 2.74 -38.24
N ALA A 26 -16.73 3.24 -37.04
CA ALA A 26 -15.36 3.47 -36.62
C ALA A 26 -14.55 2.15 -36.58
N LEU A 27 -15.13 1.09 -36.01
CA LEU A 27 -14.54 -0.25 -35.99
C LEU A 27 -14.34 -0.80 -37.40
N SER A 28 -15.36 -0.74 -38.25
CA SER A 28 -15.35 -1.27 -39.61
C SER A 28 -14.35 -0.54 -40.50
N SER A 29 -14.10 0.74 -40.25
CA SER A 29 -13.11 1.53 -41.00
C SER A 29 -11.69 0.99 -40.86
N GLY A 30 -11.36 0.31 -39.75
CA GLY A 30 -10.05 -0.18 -39.41
C GLY A 30 -8.98 0.91 -39.28
N ARG A 31 -9.39 2.19 -39.26
CA ARG A 31 -8.53 3.37 -39.23
C ARG A 31 -8.79 4.20 -38.00
N GLY A 32 -7.81 5.00 -37.60
CA GLY A 32 -7.93 5.84 -36.41
C GLY A 32 -7.88 5.03 -35.12
N LEU A 33 -8.28 5.64 -34.01
CA LEU A 33 -8.28 5.04 -32.68
C LEU A 33 -9.61 5.32 -32.00
N LEU A 34 -10.30 4.26 -31.59
CA LEU A 34 -11.54 4.31 -30.83
C LEU A 34 -11.25 3.97 -29.35
N TRP A 35 -11.76 4.78 -28.43
CA TRP A 35 -11.82 4.47 -27.01
C TRP A 35 -13.24 4.57 -26.48
N VAL A 36 -13.74 3.49 -25.92
CA VAL A 36 -15.05 3.45 -25.25
C VAL A 36 -14.84 3.12 -23.78
N HIS A 37 -15.44 3.89 -22.89
CA HIS A 37 -15.33 3.72 -21.46
C HIS A 37 -16.72 3.54 -20.84
N PHE A 38 -16.93 2.41 -20.18
CA PHE A 38 -18.14 2.07 -19.44
C PHE A 38 -17.90 2.22 -17.94
N VAL A 39 -18.82 2.88 -17.25
CA VAL A 39 -18.83 2.97 -15.79
C VAL A 39 -20.10 2.33 -15.28
N SER A 40 -19.98 1.34 -14.38
CA SER A 40 -21.14 0.58 -13.87
C SER A 40 -21.92 -0.12 -14.98
N LEU A 41 -21.24 -0.99 -15.71
CA LEU A 41 -21.78 -1.75 -16.85
C LEU A 41 -23.04 -2.51 -16.46
N ASP A 42 -24.09 -2.37 -17.28
CA ASP A 42 -25.36 -3.06 -17.13
C ASP A 42 -25.63 -4.08 -18.25
N ASP A 43 -26.77 -4.76 -18.20
CA ASP A 43 -27.14 -5.77 -19.21
C ASP A 43 -27.33 -5.16 -20.62
N ASP A 44 -27.77 -3.92 -20.72
CA ASP A 44 -27.93 -3.23 -22.02
C ASP A 44 -26.56 -2.90 -22.61
N ASP A 45 -25.62 -2.44 -21.77
CA ASP A 45 -24.23 -2.19 -22.13
C ASP A 45 -23.50 -3.48 -22.55
N ALA A 46 -23.73 -4.58 -21.82
CA ALA A 46 -23.24 -5.90 -22.22
C ALA A 46 -23.71 -6.31 -23.62
N GLY A 47 -24.96 -5.93 -23.98
CA GLY A 47 -25.47 -6.11 -25.32
C GLY A 47 -24.68 -5.34 -26.39
N VAL A 48 -24.17 -4.15 -26.08
CA VAL A 48 -23.30 -3.38 -27.00
C VAL A 48 -21.96 -4.10 -27.17
N LEU A 49 -21.37 -4.60 -26.09
CA LEU A 49 -20.10 -5.35 -26.14
C LEU A 49 -20.23 -6.61 -27.02
N GLU A 50 -21.36 -7.31 -26.94
CA GLU A 50 -21.59 -8.53 -27.73
C GLU A 50 -21.89 -8.23 -29.21
N ARG A 51 -22.86 -7.29 -29.49
CA ARG A 51 -23.32 -7.02 -30.84
C ARG A 51 -22.32 -6.23 -31.68
N THR A 52 -21.67 -5.24 -31.08
CA THR A 52 -20.82 -4.27 -31.78
C THR A 52 -19.37 -4.68 -31.84
N PHE A 53 -18.84 -5.17 -30.69
CA PHE A 53 -17.43 -5.59 -30.58
C PHE A 53 -17.22 -7.09 -30.76
N HIS A 54 -18.28 -7.89 -30.70
CA HIS A 54 -18.21 -9.37 -30.81
C HIS A 54 -17.33 -10.01 -29.72
N PHE A 55 -17.27 -9.41 -28.53
CA PHE A 55 -16.49 -9.96 -27.44
C PHE A 55 -17.03 -11.30 -26.96
N HIS A 56 -16.12 -12.13 -26.46
CA HIS A 56 -16.48 -13.45 -25.99
C HIS A 56 -17.43 -13.37 -24.78
N PRO A 57 -18.55 -14.13 -24.73
CA PRO A 57 -19.53 -14.06 -23.64
C PRO A 57 -18.94 -14.28 -22.24
N LEU A 58 -17.85 -15.06 -22.11
CA LEU A 58 -17.17 -15.25 -20.82
C LEU A 58 -16.50 -13.96 -20.35
N ALA A 59 -15.83 -13.21 -21.23
CA ALA A 59 -15.20 -11.95 -20.88
C ALA A 59 -16.26 -10.89 -20.49
N ILE A 60 -17.38 -10.81 -21.23
CA ILE A 60 -18.49 -9.91 -20.88
C ILE A 60 -19.08 -10.27 -19.51
N ARG A 61 -19.28 -11.57 -19.24
CA ARG A 61 -19.78 -12.02 -17.94
C ARG A 61 -18.84 -11.66 -16.78
N ASP A 62 -17.53 -11.74 -17.01
CA ASP A 62 -16.55 -11.35 -16.02
C ASP A 62 -16.64 -9.86 -15.68
N CYS A 63 -16.87 -8.98 -16.67
CA CYS A 63 -17.10 -7.55 -16.45
C CYS A 63 -18.40 -7.23 -15.66
N LEU A 64 -19.40 -8.12 -15.70
CA LEU A 64 -20.67 -7.95 -14.96
C LEU A 64 -20.63 -8.53 -13.56
N ASP A 65 -19.65 -9.41 -13.26
CA ASP A 65 -19.55 -10.10 -11.96
C ASP A 65 -18.96 -9.16 -10.91
N ALA A 66 -19.82 -8.68 -9.99
CA ALA A 66 -19.40 -7.83 -8.88
C ALA A 66 -18.56 -8.54 -7.80
N THR A 67 -18.34 -9.87 -7.92
CA THR A 67 -17.47 -10.60 -6.98
C THR A 67 -16.01 -10.36 -7.34
N TYR A 68 -15.15 -10.28 -6.30
CA TYR A 68 -13.73 -10.12 -6.52
C TYR A 68 -13.19 -11.23 -7.42
N GLN A 69 -12.63 -10.84 -8.54
CA GLN A 69 -11.92 -11.72 -9.45
C GLN A 69 -10.40 -11.46 -9.35
N ARG A 70 -9.62 -12.46 -9.71
CA ARG A 70 -8.16 -12.33 -9.73
C ARG A 70 -7.73 -11.67 -11.05
N PRO A 71 -6.76 -10.72 -11.02
CA PRO A 71 -6.18 -10.18 -12.24
C PRO A 71 -5.78 -11.28 -13.22
N LYS A 72 -6.11 -11.09 -14.50
CA LYS A 72 -5.85 -12.07 -15.57
C LYS A 72 -5.66 -11.39 -16.91
N VAL A 73 -5.13 -12.14 -17.85
CA VAL A 73 -5.02 -11.80 -19.27
C VAL A 73 -5.45 -13.00 -20.10
N ASP A 74 -6.42 -12.79 -20.99
CA ASP A 74 -6.96 -13.79 -21.91
C ASP A 74 -6.80 -13.30 -23.34
N ASP A 75 -6.20 -14.13 -24.19
CA ASP A 75 -6.01 -13.86 -25.62
C ASP A 75 -7.10 -14.55 -26.43
N TYR A 76 -7.95 -13.76 -27.06
CA TYR A 76 -9.03 -14.24 -27.94
C TYR A 76 -8.66 -14.21 -29.43
N GLY A 77 -7.40 -13.83 -29.75
CA GLY A 77 -6.86 -13.81 -31.10
C GLY A 77 -7.10 -12.46 -31.81
N ASP A 78 -8.31 -12.00 -31.91
CA ASP A 78 -8.67 -10.70 -32.49
C ASP A 78 -8.58 -9.56 -31.50
N HIS A 79 -8.70 -9.84 -30.21
CA HIS A 79 -8.52 -8.90 -29.11
C HIS A 79 -7.91 -9.56 -27.87
N LEU A 80 -7.30 -8.73 -27.04
CA LEU A 80 -6.76 -9.09 -25.73
C LEU A 80 -7.72 -8.59 -24.65
N PHE A 81 -8.09 -9.46 -23.72
CA PHE A 81 -8.84 -9.09 -22.52
C PHE A 81 -7.88 -9.06 -21.32
N LEU A 82 -7.86 -7.95 -20.61
CA LEU A 82 -7.08 -7.75 -19.38
C LEU A 82 -8.03 -7.34 -18.26
N MET A 83 -7.92 -8.01 -17.14
CA MET A 83 -8.55 -7.61 -15.89
C MET A 83 -7.48 -7.17 -14.91
N LEU A 84 -7.52 -5.92 -14.52
CA LEU A 84 -6.59 -5.29 -13.60
C LEU A 84 -7.35 -4.72 -12.39
N HIS A 85 -6.62 -4.39 -11.35
CA HIS A 85 -7.18 -3.76 -10.17
C HIS A 85 -6.34 -2.56 -9.77
N GLY A 86 -6.99 -1.43 -9.57
CA GLY A 86 -6.45 -0.31 -8.83
C GLY A 86 -6.56 -0.55 -7.32
N ILE A 87 -5.86 0.26 -6.56
CA ILE A 87 -5.87 0.23 -5.09
C ILE A 87 -6.21 1.63 -4.61
N ASP A 88 -7.24 1.74 -3.78
CA ASP A 88 -7.58 2.96 -3.10
C ASP A 88 -7.55 2.78 -1.58
N HIS A 89 -7.23 3.84 -0.87
CA HIS A 89 -7.19 3.86 0.59
C HIS A 89 -8.43 4.55 1.12
N GLU A 90 -9.33 3.78 1.72
CA GLU A 90 -10.51 4.33 2.37
C GLU A 90 -10.12 5.05 3.68
N ALA A 91 -10.15 6.38 3.65
CA ALA A 91 -9.74 7.22 4.78
C ALA A 91 -10.53 6.95 6.08
N THR A 92 -11.79 6.49 5.96
CA THR A 92 -12.68 6.27 7.10
C THR A 92 -12.35 4.99 7.87
N SER A 93 -11.96 3.92 7.19
CA SER A 93 -11.72 2.60 7.77
C SER A 93 -10.24 2.24 7.91
N ASN A 94 -9.33 3.03 7.33
CA ASN A 94 -7.91 2.67 7.15
C ASN A 94 -7.73 1.30 6.48
N LEU A 95 -8.68 0.92 5.63
CA LEU A 95 -8.64 -0.30 4.83
C LEU A 95 -8.37 0.03 3.38
N VAL A 96 -7.65 -0.84 2.72
CA VAL A 96 -7.46 -0.78 1.28
C VAL A 96 -8.66 -1.40 0.58
N VAL A 97 -9.20 -0.67 -0.38
CA VAL A 97 -10.24 -1.14 -1.32
C VAL A 97 -9.57 -1.39 -2.67
N THR A 98 -9.97 -2.44 -3.34
CA THR A 98 -9.50 -2.77 -4.68
C THR A 98 -10.61 -2.50 -5.67
N ASN A 99 -10.28 -1.77 -6.73
CA ASN A 99 -11.22 -1.38 -7.78
C ASN A 99 -10.82 -2.08 -9.07
N GLU A 100 -11.72 -2.91 -9.60
CA GLU A 100 -11.51 -3.66 -10.83
C GLU A 100 -11.68 -2.76 -12.05
N ILE A 101 -10.82 -2.98 -13.04
CA ILE A 101 -10.90 -2.40 -14.36
C ILE A 101 -10.61 -3.46 -15.41
N ASP A 102 -11.49 -3.55 -16.38
CA ASP A 102 -11.38 -4.44 -17.53
C ASP A 102 -10.98 -3.66 -18.76
N LEU A 103 -10.04 -4.21 -19.51
CA LEU A 103 -9.57 -3.65 -20.77
C LEU A 103 -9.74 -4.69 -21.89
N PHE A 104 -10.37 -4.28 -22.98
CA PHE A 104 -10.32 -5.00 -24.24
C PHE A 104 -9.46 -4.19 -25.22
N VAL A 105 -8.42 -4.81 -25.75
CA VAL A 105 -7.47 -4.18 -26.66
C VAL A 105 -7.54 -4.88 -28.00
N GLY A 106 -8.08 -4.19 -29.00
CA GLY A 106 -8.10 -4.65 -30.38
C GLY A 106 -7.08 -3.92 -31.25
N GLN A 107 -7.19 -4.08 -32.54
CA GLN A 107 -6.24 -3.51 -33.50
C GLN A 107 -6.27 -1.97 -33.52
N ASN A 108 -7.49 -1.38 -33.49
CA ASN A 108 -7.71 0.07 -33.58
C ASN A 108 -8.65 0.61 -32.50
N TYR A 109 -8.88 -0.16 -31.44
CA TYR A 109 -9.73 0.24 -30.34
C TYR A 109 -9.22 -0.22 -28.99
N VAL A 110 -9.63 0.51 -27.96
CA VAL A 110 -9.58 0.10 -26.55
C VAL A 110 -10.96 0.28 -25.96
N VAL A 111 -11.47 -0.73 -25.28
CA VAL A 111 -12.67 -0.63 -24.46
C VAL A 111 -12.26 -0.82 -23.01
N THR A 112 -12.68 0.10 -22.16
CA THR A 112 -12.47 0.00 -20.72
C THR A 112 -13.81 -0.12 -20.02
N SER A 113 -13.89 -1.00 -19.03
CA SER A 113 -15.05 -1.19 -18.17
C SER A 113 -14.65 -1.19 -16.71
N SER A 114 -15.49 -0.66 -15.85
CA SER A 114 -15.30 -0.71 -14.41
C SER A 114 -16.63 -0.70 -13.65
N LEU A 115 -16.70 -1.42 -12.53
CA LEU A 115 -17.89 -1.46 -11.68
C LEU A 115 -18.11 -0.15 -10.90
N SER A 116 -17.05 0.60 -10.67
CA SER A 116 -17.06 1.89 -9.98
C SER A 116 -16.18 2.90 -10.70
N ARG A 117 -16.40 4.18 -10.41
CA ARG A 117 -15.54 5.24 -10.96
C ARG A 117 -14.06 4.98 -10.66
N GLN A 118 -13.23 5.14 -11.68
CA GLN A 118 -11.78 5.02 -11.63
C GLN A 118 -11.15 6.39 -11.89
N PRO A 119 -10.71 7.11 -10.85
CA PRO A 119 -10.21 8.48 -11.02
C PRO A 119 -9.06 8.59 -12.02
N ALA A 120 -8.15 7.61 -12.04
CA ALA A 120 -7.03 7.58 -12.99
C ALA A 120 -7.50 7.50 -14.44
N VAL A 121 -8.48 6.62 -14.73
CA VAL A 121 -9.03 6.44 -16.08
C VAL A 121 -9.88 7.63 -16.49
N ASP A 122 -10.73 8.15 -15.59
CA ASP A 122 -11.52 9.37 -15.81
C ASP A 122 -10.61 10.57 -16.15
N HIS A 123 -9.51 10.70 -15.42
CA HIS A 123 -8.51 11.75 -15.66
C HIS A 123 -7.85 11.58 -17.03
N LEU A 124 -7.37 10.37 -17.35
CA LEU A 124 -6.77 10.07 -18.65
C LEU A 124 -7.76 10.33 -19.78
N PHE A 125 -9.04 9.95 -19.62
CA PHE A 125 -10.07 10.21 -20.60
C PHE A 125 -10.26 11.72 -20.84
N SER A 126 -10.23 12.53 -19.79
CA SER A 126 -10.30 14.00 -19.91
C SER A 126 -9.08 14.58 -20.62
N VAL A 127 -7.88 14.06 -20.34
CA VAL A 127 -6.61 14.48 -20.98
C VAL A 127 -6.65 14.18 -22.48
N VAL A 128 -7.09 12.98 -22.88
CA VAL A 128 -7.20 12.58 -24.29
C VAL A 128 -8.22 13.48 -25.02
N ARG A 129 -9.32 13.80 -24.36
CA ARG A 129 -10.36 14.71 -24.89
C ARG A 129 -9.83 16.12 -25.12
N GLU A 130 -9.12 16.69 -24.15
CA GLU A 130 -8.60 18.04 -24.24
C GLU A 130 -7.38 18.17 -25.17
N ARG A 131 -6.58 17.12 -25.23
CA ARG A 131 -5.32 17.06 -25.99
C ARG A 131 -5.22 15.75 -26.79
N PRO A 132 -5.93 15.64 -27.93
CA PRO A 132 -5.96 14.40 -28.71
C PRO A 132 -4.61 13.91 -29.20
N ARG A 133 -3.60 14.79 -29.24
CA ARG A 133 -2.23 14.43 -29.62
C ARG A 133 -1.36 13.95 -28.47
N ALA A 134 -1.87 13.98 -27.22
CA ALA A 134 -1.12 13.55 -26.05
C ALA A 134 -0.97 12.02 -25.98
N VAL A 135 -1.81 11.27 -26.67
CA VAL A 135 -1.72 9.82 -26.77
C VAL A 135 -1.37 9.44 -28.21
N GLU A 136 -0.46 8.52 -28.38
CA GLU A 136 -0.05 7.98 -29.68
C GLU A 136 -1.22 7.28 -30.39
N ARG A 137 -1.07 7.06 -31.72
CA ARG A 137 -2.20 6.67 -32.58
C ARG A 137 -2.56 5.20 -32.53
N THR A 138 -2.00 4.41 -31.63
CA THR A 138 -2.24 2.98 -31.57
C THR A 138 -3.01 2.55 -30.34
N ALA A 139 -3.82 1.50 -30.48
CA ALA A 139 -4.55 0.91 -29.36
C ALA A 139 -3.59 0.41 -28.25
N GLY A 140 -2.42 -0.12 -28.63
CA GLY A 140 -1.42 -0.54 -27.68
C GLY A 140 -0.88 0.58 -26.79
N HIS A 141 -0.58 1.77 -27.34
CA HIS A 141 -0.14 2.91 -26.55
C HIS A 141 -1.25 3.43 -25.62
N LEU A 142 -2.51 3.46 -26.11
CA LEU A 142 -3.63 3.84 -25.26
C LEU A 142 -3.82 2.83 -24.12
N ALA A 143 -3.72 1.53 -24.40
CA ALA A 143 -3.79 0.48 -23.38
C ALA A 143 -2.66 0.64 -22.35
N HIS A 144 -1.42 0.92 -22.81
CA HIS A 144 -0.30 1.23 -21.93
C HIS A 144 -0.63 2.40 -20.99
N HIS A 145 -1.13 3.52 -21.53
CA HIS A 145 -1.47 4.69 -20.69
C HIS A 145 -2.55 4.38 -19.65
N VAL A 146 -3.53 3.53 -19.99
CA VAL A 146 -4.55 3.08 -19.01
C VAL A 146 -3.92 2.22 -17.93
N ILE A 147 -3.07 1.25 -18.32
CA ILE A 147 -2.39 0.35 -17.38
C ILE A 147 -1.46 1.14 -16.45
N ASP A 148 -0.67 2.05 -17.01
CA ASP A 148 0.26 2.91 -16.30
C ASP A 148 -0.47 3.79 -15.27
N ALA A 149 -1.57 4.44 -15.69
CA ALA A 149 -2.39 5.26 -14.79
C ALA A 149 -2.96 4.45 -13.61
N VAL A 150 -3.40 3.21 -13.84
CA VAL A 150 -3.92 2.32 -12.79
C VAL A 150 -2.81 1.90 -11.83
N VAL A 151 -1.61 1.60 -12.32
CA VAL A 151 -0.45 1.21 -11.49
C VAL A 151 0.09 2.39 -10.70
N ASP A 152 0.19 3.56 -11.32
CA ASP A 152 0.68 4.79 -10.66
C ASP A 152 -0.23 5.22 -9.50
N GLU A 153 -1.55 5.00 -9.60
CA GLU A 153 -2.51 5.30 -8.53
C GLU A 153 -2.33 4.39 -7.29
N MET A 154 -1.65 3.24 -7.44
CA MET A 154 -1.40 2.33 -6.31
C MET A 154 -0.36 2.87 -5.34
N LEU A 155 0.65 3.60 -5.82
CA LEU A 155 1.79 4.03 -5.00
C LEU A 155 1.38 4.96 -3.84
N PRO A 156 0.55 6.00 -4.04
CA PRO A 156 0.06 6.83 -2.93
C PRO A 156 -0.67 6.04 -1.84
N SER A 157 -1.41 5.00 -2.23
CA SER A 157 -2.13 4.13 -1.30
C SER A 157 -1.17 3.28 -0.45
N VAL A 158 -0.10 2.77 -1.08
CA VAL A 158 0.96 2.02 -0.39
C VAL A 158 1.78 2.93 0.54
N ASP A 159 2.10 4.15 0.11
CA ASP A 159 2.78 5.16 0.94
C ASP A 159 1.95 5.51 2.18
N ARG A 160 0.64 5.67 2.01
CA ARG A 160 -0.27 5.89 3.13
C ARG A 160 -0.28 4.72 4.12
N MET A 161 -0.22 3.48 3.62
CA MET A 161 -0.08 2.31 4.49
C MET A 161 1.24 2.31 5.26
N ALA A 162 2.33 2.85 4.69
CA ALA A 162 3.61 2.99 5.37
C ALA A 162 3.53 4.00 6.52
N GLU A 163 2.89 5.14 6.32
CA GLU A 163 2.64 6.13 7.38
C GLU A 163 1.82 5.52 8.54
N VAL A 164 0.78 4.75 8.22
CA VAL A 164 -0.04 4.04 9.22
C VAL A 164 0.79 2.99 9.96
N ALA A 165 1.72 2.31 9.28
CA ALA A 165 2.61 1.33 9.91
C ALA A 165 3.55 2.01 10.91
N ASP A 166 4.12 3.18 10.59
CA ASP A 166 4.96 3.98 11.49
C ASP A 166 4.21 4.36 12.78
N GLU A 167 3.00 4.87 12.62
CA GLU A 167 2.15 5.26 13.76
C GLU A 167 1.80 4.05 14.66
N ILE A 168 1.52 2.90 14.06
CA ILE A 168 1.23 1.65 14.78
C ILE A 168 2.45 1.17 15.57
N GLU A 169 3.65 1.20 14.96
CA GLU A 169 4.89 0.77 15.63
C GLU A 169 5.20 1.65 16.84
N GLU A 170 5.06 2.97 16.72
CA GLU A 170 5.26 3.91 17.83
C GLU A 170 4.27 3.64 18.98
N ARG A 171 2.98 3.51 18.65
CA ARG A 171 1.92 3.23 19.65
C ARG A 171 2.07 1.85 20.30
N ALA A 172 2.49 0.84 19.54
CA ALA A 172 2.71 -0.51 20.09
C ALA A 172 3.80 -0.51 21.16
N LEU A 173 4.79 0.38 21.04
CA LEU A 173 5.88 0.52 21.98
C LEU A 173 5.52 1.36 23.21
N GLU A 174 4.87 2.51 23.00
CA GLU A 174 4.60 3.49 24.05
C GLU A 174 3.39 3.16 24.92
N ASP A 175 2.28 2.77 24.29
CA ASP A 175 1.02 2.46 24.98
C ASP A 175 0.26 1.31 24.31
N PRO A 176 0.60 0.06 24.63
CA PRO A 176 0.00 -1.13 24.03
C PRO A 176 -1.45 -1.34 24.50
N GLN A 177 -2.38 -0.60 23.89
CA GLN A 177 -3.83 -0.74 24.12
C GLN A 177 -4.43 -1.76 23.15
N PRO A 178 -5.62 -2.34 23.46
CA PRO A 178 -6.32 -3.26 22.54
C PRO A 178 -6.58 -2.67 21.15
N LEU A 179 -6.83 -1.36 21.05
CA LEU A 179 -7.01 -0.65 19.78
C LEU A 179 -5.78 -0.72 18.86
N VAL A 180 -4.57 -0.78 19.43
CA VAL A 180 -3.32 -0.94 18.66
C VAL A 180 -3.28 -2.31 18.03
N MET A 181 -3.70 -3.35 18.75
CA MET A 181 -3.81 -4.72 18.22
C MET A 181 -4.76 -4.78 17.02
N ASP A 182 -5.92 -4.12 17.13
CA ASP A 182 -6.88 -4.05 16.02
C ASP A 182 -6.30 -3.30 14.81
N ALA A 183 -5.53 -2.24 15.03
CA ALA A 183 -4.85 -1.50 13.98
C ALA A 183 -3.78 -2.36 13.27
N ILE A 184 -2.96 -3.11 14.03
CA ILE A 184 -2.00 -4.08 13.47
C ILE A 184 -2.72 -5.11 12.59
N MET A 185 -3.85 -5.65 13.08
CA MET A 185 -4.60 -6.65 12.33
C MET A 185 -5.25 -6.07 11.06
N ARG A 186 -5.70 -4.83 11.08
CA ARG A 186 -6.19 -4.13 9.89
C ARG A 186 -5.06 -3.92 8.87
N LEU A 187 -3.91 -3.42 9.30
CA LEU A 187 -2.74 -3.25 8.43
C LEU A 187 -2.35 -4.58 7.77
N LYS A 188 -2.26 -5.66 8.56
CA LYS A 188 -1.93 -6.99 8.04
C LYS A 188 -2.95 -7.51 7.01
N ARG A 189 -4.25 -7.26 7.21
CA ARG A 189 -5.28 -7.63 6.22
C ARG A 189 -5.16 -6.79 4.95
N SER A 190 -4.86 -5.49 5.08
CA SER A 190 -4.66 -4.59 3.93
C SER A 190 -3.44 -5.01 3.11
N THR A 191 -2.30 -5.29 3.73
CA THR A 191 -1.10 -5.77 3.01
C THR A 191 -1.35 -7.08 2.27
N LEU A 192 -2.09 -8.02 2.88
CA LEU A 192 -2.46 -9.28 2.21
C LEU A 192 -3.41 -9.04 1.03
N ARG A 193 -4.33 -8.09 1.12
CA ARG A 193 -5.24 -7.74 0.03
C ARG A 193 -4.48 -7.14 -1.13
N VAL A 194 -3.60 -6.16 -0.87
CA VAL A 194 -2.73 -5.55 -1.89
C VAL A 194 -1.86 -6.60 -2.58
N HIS A 195 -1.22 -7.47 -1.83
CA HIS A 195 -0.38 -8.52 -2.40
C HIS A 195 -1.17 -9.46 -3.33
N ARG A 196 -2.44 -9.78 -3.02
CA ARG A 196 -3.29 -10.62 -3.88
C ARG A 196 -3.61 -9.98 -5.23
N VAL A 197 -3.53 -8.66 -5.31
CA VAL A 197 -3.74 -7.88 -6.54
C VAL A 197 -2.42 -7.70 -7.28
N VAL A 198 -1.38 -7.23 -6.58
CA VAL A 198 -0.10 -6.84 -7.17
C VAL A 198 0.64 -8.03 -7.78
N ALA A 199 0.72 -9.16 -7.06
CA ALA A 199 1.50 -10.30 -7.55
C ALA A 199 0.98 -10.90 -8.88
N PRO A 200 -0.33 -11.14 -9.08
CA PRO A 200 -0.83 -11.57 -10.40
C PRO A 200 -0.64 -10.52 -11.50
N GLN A 201 -0.83 -9.23 -11.18
CA GLN A 201 -0.64 -8.16 -12.16
C GLN A 201 0.82 -8.05 -12.62
N ARG A 202 1.77 -8.23 -11.69
CA ARG A 202 3.19 -8.30 -12.06
C ARG A 202 3.45 -9.42 -13.07
N ASP A 203 2.87 -10.61 -12.87
CA ASP A 203 3.04 -11.74 -13.80
C ASP A 203 2.41 -11.42 -15.17
N ILE A 204 1.28 -10.73 -15.21
CA ILE A 204 0.64 -10.24 -16.43
C ILE A 204 1.56 -9.25 -17.14
N LEU A 205 2.02 -8.20 -16.44
CA LEU A 205 2.88 -7.16 -17.01
C LEU A 205 4.23 -7.73 -17.49
N GLN A 206 4.75 -8.76 -16.83
CA GLN A 206 5.94 -9.47 -17.29
C GLN A 206 5.71 -10.11 -18.68
N ARG A 207 4.55 -10.72 -18.89
CA ARG A 207 4.19 -11.33 -20.18
C ARG A 207 3.98 -10.26 -21.25
N LEU A 208 3.29 -9.16 -20.92
CA LEU A 208 3.13 -8.01 -21.81
C LEU A 208 4.48 -7.39 -22.20
N GLY A 209 5.37 -7.18 -21.22
CA GLY A 209 6.71 -6.64 -21.41
C GLY A 209 7.68 -7.57 -22.14
N ARG A 210 7.31 -8.84 -22.37
CA ARG A 210 8.03 -9.79 -23.24
C ARG A 210 7.51 -9.80 -24.67
N GLY A 211 6.43 -9.09 -24.98
CA GLY A 211 5.80 -9.09 -26.29
C GLY A 211 5.12 -10.41 -26.64
N GLU A 212 4.55 -11.12 -25.63
CA GLU A 212 3.88 -12.40 -25.87
C GLU A 212 2.55 -12.25 -26.64
N PHE A 213 2.02 -11.03 -26.76
CA PHE A 213 0.68 -10.75 -27.31
C PHE A 213 0.76 -9.92 -28.59
N PRO A 214 0.41 -10.48 -29.75
CA PRO A 214 0.53 -9.80 -31.06
C PRO A 214 -0.42 -8.60 -31.23
N GLN A 215 -1.47 -8.48 -30.39
CA GLN A 215 -2.38 -7.34 -30.39
C GLN A 215 -1.69 -6.05 -29.90
N LEU A 216 -0.59 -6.18 -29.17
CA LEU A 216 0.24 -5.08 -28.71
C LEU A 216 1.45 -4.94 -29.64
N ASN A 217 1.63 -3.77 -30.22
CA ASN A 217 2.74 -3.49 -31.13
C ASN A 217 4.08 -3.59 -30.39
N ASP A 218 5.14 -4.05 -31.07
CA ASP A 218 6.50 -4.13 -30.51
C ASP A 218 7.00 -2.79 -29.95
N GLU A 219 6.54 -1.67 -30.51
CA GLU A 219 6.87 -0.31 -30.05
C GLU A 219 6.39 -0.02 -28.63
N VAL A 220 5.32 -0.69 -28.16
CA VAL A 220 4.74 -0.51 -26.83
C VAL A 220 5.44 -1.36 -25.76
N VAL A 221 6.09 -2.44 -26.18
CA VAL A 221 6.73 -3.40 -25.25
C VAL A 221 7.73 -2.74 -24.26
N PRO A 222 8.60 -1.78 -24.67
CA PRO A 222 9.49 -1.09 -23.73
C PRO A 222 8.73 -0.30 -22.64
N TYR A 223 7.62 0.32 -22.99
CA TYR A 223 6.80 1.08 -22.05
C TYR A 223 6.09 0.14 -21.04
N LEU A 224 5.57 -0.99 -21.52
CA LEU A 224 4.98 -2.01 -20.63
C LEU A 224 6.00 -2.63 -19.67
N ARG A 225 7.28 -2.67 -20.07
CA ARG A 225 8.37 -3.10 -19.20
C ARG A 225 8.65 -2.06 -18.10
N ASP A 226 8.55 -0.78 -18.40
CA ASP A 226 8.66 0.29 -17.39
C ASP A 226 7.54 0.17 -16.33
N VAL A 227 6.31 -0.06 -16.77
CA VAL A 227 5.18 -0.31 -15.85
C VAL A 227 5.37 -1.59 -15.01
N TYR A 228 5.95 -2.65 -15.62
CA TYR A 228 6.33 -3.84 -14.85
C TYR A 228 7.34 -3.50 -13.74
N ASP A 229 8.36 -2.69 -14.01
CA ASP A 229 9.36 -2.30 -13.04
C ASP A 229 8.74 -1.45 -11.89
N HIS A 230 7.74 -0.61 -12.20
CA HIS A 230 6.94 0.09 -11.19
C HIS A 230 6.20 -0.89 -10.27
N LEU A 231 5.57 -1.90 -10.85
CA LEU A 231 4.79 -2.88 -10.09
C LEU A 231 5.67 -3.79 -9.22
N VAL A 232 6.88 -4.15 -9.69
CA VAL A 232 7.88 -4.85 -8.88
C VAL A 232 8.26 -4.02 -7.65
N ARG A 233 8.46 -2.71 -7.81
CA ARG A 233 8.74 -1.80 -6.68
C ARG A 233 7.58 -1.75 -5.68
N ILE A 234 6.34 -1.70 -6.16
CA ILE A 234 5.15 -1.73 -5.30
C ILE A 234 5.09 -3.04 -4.53
N GLU A 235 5.39 -4.18 -5.16
CA GLU A 235 5.42 -5.49 -4.49
C GLU A 235 6.47 -5.54 -3.38
N ASP A 236 7.67 -5.01 -3.62
CA ASP A 236 8.74 -4.93 -2.60
C ASP A 236 8.30 -4.09 -1.40
N LEU A 237 7.65 -2.94 -1.64
CA LEU A 237 7.09 -2.10 -0.58
C LEU A 237 6.01 -2.83 0.23
N VAL A 238 5.12 -3.54 -0.44
CA VAL A 238 4.07 -4.34 0.20
C VAL A 238 4.66 -5.46 1.06
N GLN A 239 5.71 -6.12 0.58
CA GLN A 239 6.43 -7.13 1.34
C GLN A 239 7.08 -6.53 2.60
N MET A 240 7.73 -5.38 2.48
CA MET A 240 8.30 -4.65 3.61
C MET A 240 7.22 -4.27 4.64
N LEU A 241 6.06 -3.79 4.18
CA LEU A 241 4.93 -3.44 5.06
C LEU A 241 4.39 -4.66 5.80
N ARG A 242 4.38 -5.83 5.16
CA ARG A 242 3.99 -7.09 5.81
C ARG A 242 4.95 -7.45 6.94
N GLU A 243 6.25 -7.36 6.69
CA GLU A 243 7.28 -7.62 7.71
C GLU A 243 7.18 -6.63 8.87
N ARG A 244 6.94 -5.35 8.58
CA ARG A 244 6.71 -4.33 9.61
C ARG A 244 5.48 -4.62 10.46
N ALA A 245 4.36 -5.04 9.85
CA ALA A 245 3.15 -5.43 10.57
C ALA A 245 3.40 -6.64 11.51
N ASP A 246 4.20 -7.62 11.08
CA ASP A 246 4.59 -8.77 11.91
C ASP A 246 5.53 -8.36 13.06
N ASN A 247 6.46 -7.44 12.81
CA ASN A 247 7.35 -6.86 13.83
C ASN A 247 6.56 -6.02 14.85
N ALA A 248 5.61 -5.20 14.41
CA ALA A 248 4.73 -4.43 15.28
C ALA A 248 3.91 -5.33 16.21
N LEU A 249 3.41 -6.47 15.70
CA LEU A 249 2.71 -7.48 16.50
C LEU A 249 3.62 -8.05 17.60
N THR A 250 4.84 -8.42 17.25
CA THR A 250 5.81 -8.96 18.20
C THR A 250 6.18 -7.95 19.27
N THR A 251 6.37 -6.69 18.87
CA THR A 251 6.65 -5.56 19.78
C THR A 251 5.48 -5.33 20.73
N TYR A 252 4.25 -5.31 20.21
CA TYR A 252 3.03 -5.17 21.02
C TYR A 252 2.92 -6.28 22.08
N LEU A 253 3.08 -7.55 21.70
CA LEU A 253 3.02 -8.68 22.64
C LEU A 253 4.12 -8.60 23.70
N SER A 254 5.30 -8.17 23.33
CA SER A 254 6.42 -7.96 24.26
C SER A 254 6.12 -6.83 25.24
N ALA A 255 5.58 -5.70 24.76
CA ALA A 255 5.20 -4.56 25.59
C ALA A 255 4.08 -4.92 26.59
N VAL A 256 3.07 -5.68 26.15
CA VAL A 256 2.01 -6.21 27.03
C VAL A 256 2.59 -7.12 28.09
N SER A 257 3.51 -8.04 27.72
CA SER A 257 4.16 -8.95 28.67
C SER A 257 4.98 -8.18 29.71
N ILE A 258 5.72 -7.15 29.31
CA ILE A 258 6.47 -6.28 30.23
C ILE A 258 5.50 -5.59 31.20
N ARG A 259 4.41 -5.01 30.73
CA ARG A 259 3.39 -4.35 31.56
C ARG A 259 2.73 -5.32 32.55
N GLN A 260 2.44 -6.55 32.11
CA GLN A 260 1.91 -7.60 32.97
C GLN A 260 2.93 -7.97 34.08
N ASN A 261 4.21 -8.12 33.74
CA ASN A 261 5.25 -8.40 34.71
C ASN A 261 5.43 -7.27 35.72
N GLU A 262 5.29 -6.00 35.31
CA GLU A 262 5.30 -4.85 36.20
C GLU A 262 4.13 -4.89 37.18
N THR A 263 2.92 -5.20 36.71
CA THR A 263 1.74 -5.36 37.54
C THR A 263 1.92 -6.49 38.56
N MET A 264 2.40 -7.64 38.12
CA MET A 264 2.67 -8.79 39.01
C MET A 264 3.73 -8.46 40.06
N ARG A 265 4.74 -7.66 39.69
CA ARG A 265 5.78 -7.16 40.62
C ARG A 265 5.16 -6.32 41.73
N VAL A 266 4.27 -5.37 41.39
CA VAL A 266 3.58 -4.54 42.39
C VAL A 266 2.74 -5.38 43.34
N VAL A 267 1.95 -6.31 42.80
CA VAL A 267 1.13 -7.23 43.58
C VAL A 267 2.00 -8.07 44.53
N SER A 268 3.15 -8.59 44.05
CA SER A 268 4.08 -9.37 44.85
C SER A 268 4.70 -8.55 45.99
N ILE A 269 5.06 -7.28 45.76
CA ILE A 269 5.58 -6.37 46.78
C ILE A 269 4.53 -6.13 47.87
N VAL A 270 3.29 -5.81 47.46
CA VAL A 270 2.19 -5.61 48.41
C VAL A 270 1.94 -6.87 49.23
N ALA A 271 1.86 -8.04 48.59
CA ALA A 271 1.65 -9.29 49.29
C ALA A 271 2.80 -9.60 50.29
N ALA A 272 4.05 -9.39 49.87
CA ALA A 272 5.21 -9.66 50.74
C ALA A 272 5.23 -8.77 51.99
N ILE A 273 4.71 -7.55 51.91
CA ILE A 273 4.60 -6.65 53.06
C ILE A 273 3.41 -7.03 53.95
N PHE A 274 2.22 -7.17 53.40
CA PHE A 274 0.97 -7.28 54.17
C PHE A 274 0.74 -8.68 54.76
N LEU A 275 1.14 -9.76 54.05
CA LEU A 275 0.84 -11.13 54.45
C LEU A 275 1.45 -11.48 55.81
N PRO A 276 2.76 -11.22 56.11
CA PRO A 276 3.35 -11.45 57.42
C PRO A 276 2.79 -10.51 58.48
N LEU A 277 2.52 -9.24 58.15
CA LEU A 277 1.91 -8.29 59.10
C LEU A 277 0.51 -8.73 59.50
N THR A 278 -0.30 -9.21 58.56
CA THR A 278 -1.65 -9.73 58.81
C THR A 278 -1.59 -10.99 59.67
N LEU A 279 -0.60 -11.88 59.46
CA LEU A 279 -0.39 -13.05 60.31
C LEU A 279 -0.10 -12.64 61.77
N VAL A 280 0.79 -11.68 61.98
CA VAL A 280 1.13 -11.18 63.32
C VAL A 280 -0.07 -10.57 63.98
N THR A 281 -0.80 -9.69 63.29
CA THR A 281 -2.02 -9.08 63.86
C THR A 281 -3.14 -10.08 64.11
N GLY A 282 -3.22 -11.14 63.23
CA GLY A 282 -4.17 -12.24 63.44
C GLY A 282 -3.87 -13.05 64.70
N ILE A 283 -2.58 -13.37 64.92
CA ILE A 283 -2.15 -14.12 66.13
C ILE A 283 -2.50 -13.28 67.41
N TYR A 284 -2.14 -12.01 67.43
CA TYR A 284 -2.45 -11.14 68.60
C TYR A 284 -3.91 -10.75 68.71
N GLY A 285 -4.70 -10.93 67.69
CA GLY A 285 -6.16 -10.79 67.68
C GLY A 285 -6.96 -12.02 68.17
N MET A 286 -6.24 -13.14 68.46
CA MET A 286 -6.88 -14.37 68.96
C MET A 286 -7.21 -14.25 70.44
N ASN A 287 -8.41 -14.76 70.83
CA ASN A 287 -8.89 -14.75 72.22
C ASN A 287 -8.39 -16.00 73.00
N PHE A 288 -7.07 -16.18 73.16
CA PHE A 288 -6.53 -17.25 74.00
C PHE A 288 -6.44 -16.75 75.47
N GLU A 289 -6.82 -17.64 76.43
CA GLU A 289 -6.75 -17.32 77.89
C GLU A 289 -5.35 -17.16 78.42
N LYS A 290 -4.32 -17.73 77.75
CA LYS A 290 -2.92 -17.67 78.18
C LYS A 290 -2.03 -17.29 77.01
N MET A 291 -1.78 -16.00 76.82
CA MET A 291 -0.72 -15.45 75.96
C MET A 291 0.32 -14.79 76.84
N PRO A 292 1.52 -15.40 77.03
CA PRO A 292 2.54 -14.84 77.91
C PRO A 292 2.97 -13.40 77.54
N GLU A 293 2.92 -13.06 76.27
CA GLU A 293 3.35 -11.78 75.70
C GLU A 293 2.41 -10.64 76.03
N LEU A 294 1.13 -10.90 76.31
CA LEU A 294 0.13 -9.88 76.68
C LEU A 294 0.32 -9.33 78.08
N GLY A 295 1.03 -10.07 78.95
CA GLY A 295 1.39 -9.63 80.30
C GLY A 295 2.57 -8.64 80.34
N TRP A 296 3.24 -8.41 79.20
CA TRP A 296 4.40 -7.50 79.15
C TRP A 296 3.93 -6.07 78.81
N SER A 297 4.20 -5.10 79.68
CA SER A 297 3.74 -3.71 79.56
C SER A 297 4.28 -2.99 78.30
N ALA A 298 5.40 -3.41 77.77
CA ALA A 298 5.98 -2.89 76.54
C ALA A 298 5.66 -3.74 75.28
N GLY A 299 4.94 -4.85 75.42
CA GLY A 299 4.70 -5.84 74.34
C GLY A 299 4.02 -5.23 73.11
N TYR A 300 3.02 -4.38 73.33
CA TYR A 300 2.34 -3.66 72.24
C TYR A 300 3.29 -2.81 71.39
N PHE A 301 4.13 -2.00 72.06
CA PHE A 301 5.09 -1.13 71.36
C PHE A 301 6.17 -1.97 70.65
N ALA A 302 6.63 -3.07 71.27
CA ALA A 302 7.63 -3.95 70.66
C ALA A 302 7.10 -4.60 69.38
N VAL A 303 5.87 -5.05 69.36
CA VAL A 303 5.25 -5.61 68.13
C VAL A 303 5.10 -4.54 67.05
N LEU A 304 4.65 -3.35 67.34
CA LEU A 304 4.54 -2.25 66.39
C LEU A 304 5.92 -1.86 65.80
N VAL A 305 6.95 -1.75 66.63
CA VAL A 305 8.30 -1.45 66.21
C VAL A 305 8.87 -2.60 65.36
N GLY A 306 8.65 -3.86 65.74
CA GLY A 306 9.03 -5.02 64.94
C GLY A 306 8.37 -5.05 63.59
N MET A 307 7.07 -4.77 63.49
CA MET A 307 6.36 -4.65 62.22
C MET A 307 6.89 -3.50 61.35
N ALA A 308 7.23 -2.36 61.94
CA ALA A 308 7.83 -1.23 61.24
C ALA A 308 9.22 -1.56 60.70
N ILE A 309 10.07 -2.20 61.50
CA ILE A 309 11.39 -2.64 61.10
C ILE A 309 11.29 -3.64 59.94
N TYR A 310 10.38 -4.63 60.06
CA TYR A 310 10.14 -5.60 59.00
C TYR A 310 9.73 -4.91 57.68
N THR A 311 8.80 -4.00 57.75
CA THR A 311 8.31 -3.23 56.57
C THR A 311 9.45 -2.46 55.91
N VAL A 312 10.26 -1.75 56.70
CA VAL A 312 11.42 -1.01 56.19
C VAL A 312 12.49 -1.97 55.58
N ALA A 313 12.75 -3.09 56.24
CA ALA A 313 13.70 -4.09 55.74
C ALA A 313 13.25 -4.70 54.40
N VAL A 314 11.97 -5.04 54.26
CA VAL A 314 11.41 -5.57 53.01
C VAL A 314 11.43 -4.51 51.90
N LEU A 315 11.05 -3.29 52.17
CA LEU A 315 11.12 -2.17 51.23
C LEU A 315 12.56 -1.90 50.79
N TYR A 316 13.53 -1.89 51.73
CA TYR A 316 14.95 -1.76 51.44
C TYR A 316 15.46 -2.91 50.56
N TRP A 317 15.08 -4.16 50.86
CA TRP A 317 15.44 -5.32 50.07
C TRP A 317 14.94 -5.25 48.64
N PHE A 318 13.68 -4.86 48.42
CA PHE A 318 13.12 -4.64 47.10
C PHE A 318 13.80 -3.48 46.37
N TRP A 319 14.12 -2.41 47.07
CA TRP A 319 14.87 -1.28 46.50
C TRP A 319 16.30 -1.70 46.08
N ALA A 320 17.02 -2.43 46.94
CA ALA A 320 18.37 -2.93 46.66
C ALA A 320 18.37 -3.91 45.46
N ARG A 321 17.29 -4.66 45.29
CA ARG A 321 17.10 -5.56 44.12
C ARG A 321 16.59 -4.82 42.89
N ARG A 322 16.41 -3.51 42.90
CA ARG A 322 15.85 -2.68 41.84
C ARG A 322 14.43 -3.08 41.42
N TRP A 323 13.66 -3.69 42.32
CA TRP A 323 12.25 -3.99 42.08
C TRP A 323 11.36 -2.76 42.29
N ILE A 324 11.79 -1.78 43.09
CA ILE A 324 11.13 -0.48 43.27
C ILE A 324 12.03 0.53 42.56
N ASP A 325 11.67 0.89 41.36
CA ASP A 325 12.33 1.97 40.62
C ASP A 325 11.55 3.27 40.88
N LEU A 326 12.02 4.06 41.83
CA LEU A 326 11.43 5.36 42.20
C LEU A 326 11.71 6.47 41.18
N GLY A 327 12.35 6.15 40.09
CA GLY A 327 12.81 7.15 39.14
C GLY A 327 12.66 6.83 37.67
N ARG A 328 11.72 7.46 37.04
CA ARG A 328 11.62 7.78 35.59
C ARG A 328 11.55 6.60 34.61
N ARG A 329 10.41 6.52 33.94
CA ARG A 329 10.22 6.11 32.54
C ARG A 329 11.54 6.11 31.76
N ARG A 330 12.24 4.97 31.73
CA ARG A 330 13.39 4.71 30.88
C ARG A 330 13.12 3.54 29.92
N VAL A 331 11.94 3.54 29.31
CA VAL A 331 11.70 2.64 28.17
C VAL A 331 12.37 3.18 26.90
N THR A 332 12.60 4.48 26.81
CA THR A 332 13.21 5.15 25.66
C THR A 332 14.70 4.91 25.45
N ARG A 333 15.43 4.26 26.37
CA ARG A 333 16.89 4.09 26.24
C ARG A 333 17.38 2.70 25.87
N ALA A 334 16.56 1.68 25.93
CA ALA A 334 16.99 0.32 25.58
C ALA A 334 16.89 0.01 24.09
N LEU A 335 16.12 0.78 23.33
CA LEU A 335 15.94 0.58 21.88
C LEU A 335 16.76 1.52 20.99
N SER A 336 17.38 2.56 21.55
CA SER A 336 18.33 3.39 20.79
C SER A 336 19.67 2.67 20.49
N PHE A 337 19.87 1.47 20.98
CA PHE A 337 21.07 0.65 20.68
C PHE A 337 20.86 -0.38 19.56
N ALA A 338 19.63 -0.57 19.06
CA ALA A 338 19.35 -1.61 18.06
C ALA A 338 19.14 -1.07 16.63
N VAL A 339 19.05 0.24 16.45
CA VAL A 339 18.94 0.82 15.11
C VAL A 339 20.11 1.79 14.92
N GLU A 340 21.11 1.37 14.17
CA GLU A 340 22.17 2.29 13.72
C GLU A 340 21.53 3.45 12.95
N PRO A 341 21.79 4.72 13.35
CA PRO A 341 21.19 5.89 12.70
C PRO A 341 21.57 6.06 11.22
N ARG A 342 22.48 5.22 10.72
CA ARG A 342 22.96 5.28 9.33
C ARG A 342 21.97 4.64 8.35
N LEU A 343 21.34 3.51 8.70
CA LEU A 343 20.38 2.82 7.81
C LEU A 343 19.04 3.57 7.66
N VAL A 344 18.57 4.23 8.72
CA VAL A 344 17.36 5.06 8.66
C VAL A 344 17.60 6.33 7.85
N ARG A 345 18.81 6.91 7.92
CA ARG A 345 19.15 8.15 7.21
C ARG A 345 19.33 7.92 5.70
N ASP A 346 19.78 6.74 5.30
CA ASP A 346 19.91 6.39 3.87
C ASP A 346 18.53 6.05 3.26
N ALA A 347 17.67 5.33 3.97
CA ALA A 347 16.32 5.02 3.53
C ALA A 347 15.43 6.28 3.42
N THR A 348 15.53 7.21 4.37
CA THR A 348 14.78 8.49 4.30
C THR A 348 15.32 9.43 3.23
N SER A 349 16.63 9.40 2.93
CA SER A 349 17.21 10.20 1.86
C SER A 349 16.87 9.67 0.46
N GLU A 350 16.71 8.36 0.30
CA GLU A 350 16.21 7.74 -0.93
C GLU A 350 14.71 7.99 -1.12
N ALA A 351 13.92 7.88 -0.07
CA ALA A 351 12.49 8.19 -0.11
C ALA A 351 12.22 9.67 -0.43
N LEU A 352 13.04 10.60 0.10
CA LEU A 352 12.93 12.02 -0.21
C LEU A 352 13.37 12.34 -1.65
N ARG A 353 14.40 11.67 -2.18
CA ARG A 353 14.82 11.80 -3.58
C ARG A 353 13.78 11.23 -4.55
N LEU A 354 13.14 10.13 -4.19
CA LEU A 354 12.03 9.55 -4.94
C LEU A 354 10.80 10.46 -4.93
N ARG A 355 10.46 11.07 -3.80
CA ARG A 355 9.37 12.05 -3.71
C ARG A 355 9.65 13.30 -4.54
N GLU A 356 10.85 13.83 -4.52
CA GLU A 356 11.23 14.96 -5.37
C GLU A 356 11.21 14.59 -6.86
N TRP A 357 11.67 13.40 -7.22
CA TRP A 357 11.62 12.89 -8.59
C TRP A 357 10.19 12.70 -9.10
N VAL A 358 9.27 12.13 -8.27
CA VAL A 358 7.85 11.99 -8.59
C VAL A 358 7.16 13.33 -8.71
N LEU A 359 7.46 14.29 -7.81
CA LEU A 359 6.89 15.64 -7.85
C LEU A 359 7.43 16.47 -9.03
N ASP A 360 8.66 16.24 -9.44
CA ASP A 360 9.28 16.92 -10.59
C ASP A 360 8.71 16.34 -11.91
N ARG A 361 8.46 15.02 -11.95
CA ARG A 361 7.83 14.35 -13.10
C ARG A 361 6.33 14.66 -13.21
N ALA A 362 5.64 14.84 -12.09
CA ALA A 362 4.24 15.31 -12.08
C ALA A 362 4.12 16.80 -12.43
N ARG A 363 5.21 17.58 -12.31
CA ARG A 363 5.30 18.99 -12.71
C ARG A 363 5.92 19.20 -14.09
N ALA A 364 6.62 18.20 -14.60
CA ALA A 364 7.11 18.25 -15.97
C ALA A 364 5.89 18.27 -16.90
N PRO A 365 5.67 19.30 -17.72
CA PRO A 365 4.71 19.18 -18.79
C PRO A 365 5.11 17.96 -19.60
N ILE A 366 4.14 17.13 -19.99
CA ILE A 366 4.32 16.01 -20.92
C ILE A 366 4.99 16.61 -22.16
N GLY A 367 6.30 16.73 -22.09
CA GLY A 367 7.13 17.40 -23.07
C GLY A 367 7.67 16.37 -24.02
N PHE A 368 7.05 16.29 -25.18
CA PHE A 368 7.63 15.72 -26.37
C PHE A 368 9.08 16.17 -26.53
N ARG A 369 9.97 15.22 -26.56
CA ARG A 369 11.33 15.38 -27.09
C ARG A 369 11.18 15.67 -28.57
N GLN A 370 11.28 16.95 -28.97
CA GLN A 370 11.61 17.32 -30.34
C GLN A 370 13.04 16.86 -30.56
N ASP A 371 13.19 15.68 -31.18
CA ASP A 371 14.44 15.30 -31.83
C ASP A 371 14.71 16.31 -32.95
N SER A 372 15.78 17.05 -32.73
CA SER A 372 16.36 18.00 -33.68
C SER A 372 16.82 17.24 -34.95
N GLU A 373 15.97 17.27 -35.99
CA GLU A 373 16.41 17.20 -37.38
C GLU A 373 17.02 18.55 -37.76
N ASP A 374 18.24 18.83 -37.36
CA ASP A 374 19.05 19.94 -37.91
C ASP A 374 20.53 19.79 -37.53
N GLU A 375 21.13 18.64 -37.89
CA GLU A 375 22.61 18.53 -37.86
C GLU A 375 23.15 17.62 -38.97
N HIS A 376 22.71 17.86 -40.21
CA HIS A 376 23.39 17.32 -41.41
C HIS A 376 23.24 18.27 -42.61
N ARG A 377 23.74 19.50 -42.46
CA ARG A 377 23.96 20.37 -43.63
C ARG A 377 24.96 21.49 -43.32
N HIS A 378 26.20 21.12 -43.10
CA HIS A 378 27.37 21.98 -43.35
C HIS A 378 28.64 21.21 -42.99
N ASP A 379 29.23 20.54 -43.97
CA ASP A 379 30.68 20.47 -44.15
C ASP A 379 30.98 19.67 -45.45
N ARG A 380 30.81 20.35 -46.55
CA ARG A 380 31.53 20.07 -47.75
C ARG A 380 32.10 21.41 -48.23
N HIS A 381 33.36 21.70 -47.86
CA HIS A 381 34.34 22.41 -48.70
C HIS A 381 35.63 22.71 -47.91
N GLY A 382 36.74 22.32 -48.52
CA GLY A 382 38.06 22.77 -48.20
C GLY A 382 38.90 21.78 -47.39
N GLY A 383 39.74 20.92 -47.85
CA GLY A 383 40.82 21.18 -48.82
C GLY A 383 42.15 21.23 -48.06
N SER A 384 43.07 20.34 -48.43
CA SER A 384 44.51 20.41 -48.23
C SER A 384 45.15 19.68 -47.02
N ALA A 385 45.82 18.58 -47.37
CA ALA A 385 46.97 18.07 -46.62
C ALA A 385 48.16 19.04 -46.62
N PRO A 386 49.13 18.93 -45.67
CA PRO A 386 50.38 18.28 -46.04
C PRO A 386 51.07 17.40 -44.97
N ARG A 387 51.68 16.30 -45.51
CA ARG A 387 53.04 15.74 -45.27
C ARG A 387 53.69 15.85 -43.87
N ALA A 388 54.05 14.64 -43.48
CA ALA A 388 55.05 14.24 -42.49
C ALA A 388 56.45 14.92 -42.66
N PRO A 389 57.37 14.84 -41.70
CA PRO A 389 58.21 13.65 -41.57
C PRO A 389 57.98 12.87 -40.26
#